data_07ac1018b2b6696813a10345a6df1b7c
#
_entry.id   07ac1018b2b6696813a10345a6df1b7c
#
_cell.length_a   1.000
_cell.length_b   1.000
_cell.length_c   1.000
_cell.angle_alpha   90.00
_cell.angle_beta   90.00
_cell.angle_gamma   90.00
#
_symmetry.space_group_name_H-M   'P 1'
#
loop_
_entity.id
_entity.type
_entity.pdbx_description
1 polymer ?
#
loop_
_entity_poly.entity_id
_entity_poly.type
_entity_poly.pdbx_seq_one_letter_code
_entity_poly.pdbx_strand_id
1 'polypeptide(L)'
;MSTSAELVGGRYGRTFQGDTPEELPAAVSQLLERRCIRRYTAEPISDSMMDVLLACAQSAPTKSNLQQYSIIVTTDEDLRMKLADLNPDTGHMKYCPVFITFCADMRRAKRLTERNGFDYASNNMDTFLNATVDAALVMQCFISAAESMGLGCAPISQVRNRMEEFCAALDIPEGVFPIAGLTLGWPDWEGRMNARLPQSAVVHREKYDDSGIDDVVDGYDAQRLETNPISADGQRHTDKYGVSENCTWSENVARQLSVTERAGFRDFLVKNGFDLA
;
A
#
# COMPACT_ATOMS: atom_id res chain seq x y z
N MET A 1 -25.00 -14.72 -5.41
CA MET A 1 -24.21 -13.44 -5.49
C MET A 1 -24.61 -12.61 -4.28
N SER A 2 -23.65 -11.95 -3.66
CA SER A 2 -23.92 -11.04 -2.54
C SER A 2 -24.67 -9.82 -3.02
N THR A 3 -25.62 -9.32 -2.23
CA THR A 3 -26.31 -8.05 -2.51
C THR A 3 -25.39 -6.86 -2.32
N SER A 4 -25.73 -5.71 -2.88
CA SER A 4 -24.96 -4.46 -2.70
C SER A 4 -24.80 -4.10 -1.22
N ALA A 5 -25.85 -4.27 -0.42
CA ALA A 5 -25.82 -4.01 1.03
C ALA A 5 -24.89 -4.99 1.78
N GLU A 6 -24.86 -6.26 1.39
CA GLU A 6 -23.94 -7.25 1.96
C GLU A 6 -22.48 -6.93 1.63
N LEU A 7 -22.18 -6.51 0.40
CA LEU A 7 -20.84 -6.09 -0.01
C LEU A 7 -20.34 -4.88 0.80
N VAL A 8 -21.18 -3.84 0.91
CA VAL A 8 -20.85 -2.66 1.71
C VAL A 8 -20.73 -3.02 3.20
N GLY A 9 -21.67 -3.79 3.72
CA GLY A 9 -21.67 -4.28 5.11
C GLY A 9 -20.43 -5.10 5.43
N GLY A 10 -20.02 -6.00 4.53
CA GLY A 10 -18.80 -6.80 4.64
C GLY A 10 -17.54 -5.94 4.80
N ARG A 11 -17.47 -4.78 4.13
CA ARG A 11 -16.33 -3.83 4.27
C ARG A 11 -16.23 -3.23 5.68
N TYR A 12 -17.35 -3.10 6.38
CA TYR A 12 -17.39 -2.59 7.76
C TYR A 12 -17.56 -3.69 8.81
N GLY A 13 -17.65 -4.96 8.40
CA GLY A 13 -17.84 -6.10 9.29
C GLY A 13 -19.19 -6.07 10.04
N ARG A 14 -20.23 -5.45 9.47
CA ARG A 14 -21.56 -5.29 10.07
C ARG A 14 -22.63 -5.18 8.99
N THR A 15 -23.89 -5.39 9.37
CA THR A 15 -25.02 -5.12 8.48
C THR A 15 -25.06 -3.63 8.11
N PHE A 16 -25.13 -3.34 6.81
CA PHE A 16 -25.30 -1.98 6.31
C PHE A 16 -26.77 -1.58 6.38
N GLN A 17 -27.07 -0.43 6.96
CA GLN A 17 -28.42 0.07 7.18
C GLN A 17 -28.84 1.16 6.18
N GLY A 18 -27.94 1.58 5.30
CA GLY A 18 -28.22 2.61 4.31
C GLY A 18 -28.81 2.05 3.01
N ASP A 19 -29.37 2.93 2.21
CA ASP A 19 -29.80 2.60 0.86
C ASP A 19 -28.61 2.31 -0.04
N THR A 20 -28.71 1.27 -0.85
CA THR A 20 -27.73 0.89 -1.85
C THR A 20 -28.41 0.66 -3.19
N PRO A 21 -27.73 0.90 -4.33
CA PRO A 21 -28.21 0.43 -5.62
C PRO A 21 -28.51 -1.10 -5.57
N GLU A 22 -29.51 -1.55 -6.30
CA GLU A 22 -29.88 -2.98 -6.36
C GLU A 22 -28.71 -3.82 -6.89
N GLU A 23 -28.01 -3.32 -7.91
CA GLU A 23 -26.84 -3.94 -8.50
C GLU A 23 -25.65 -2.98 -8.52
N LEU A 24 -24.45 -3.52 -8.33
CA LEU A 24 -23.19 -2.77 -8.44
C LEU A 24 -22.44 -3.24 -9.71
N PRO A 25 -21.80 -2.31 -10.46
CA PRO A 25 -20.86 -2.69 -11.50
C PRO A 25 -19.75 -3.60 -10.95
N ALA A 26 -19.26 -4.53 -11.76
CA ALA A 26 -18.27 -5.52 -11.35
C ALA A 26 -17.01 -4.88 -10.71
N ALA A 27 -16.53 -3.76 -11.26
CA ALA A 27 -15.39 -3.03 -10.71
C ALA A 27 -15.65 -2.48 -9.28
N VAL A 28 -16.89 -2.07 -8.98
CA VAL A 28 -17.28 -1.60 -7.65
C VAL A 28 -17.37 -2.75 -6.67
N SER A 29 -17.99 -3.86 -7.07
CA SER A 29 -18.08 -5.08 -6.25
C SER A 29 -16.69 -5.59 -5.89
N GLN A 30 -15.78 -5.65 -6.87
CA GLN A 30 -14.39 -6.05 -6.66
C GLN A 30 -13.67 -5.15 -5.64
N LEU A 31 -13.83 -3.83 -5.71
CA LEU A 31 -13.23 -2.91 -4.74
C LEU A 31 -13.76 -3.15 -3.32
N LEU A 32 -15.04 -3.48 -3.17
CA LEU A 32 -15.63 -3.82 -1.88
C LEU A 32 -15.16 -5.17 -1.34
N GLU A 33 -14.87 -6.13 -2.22
CA GLU A 33 -14.42 -7.48 -1.86
C GLU A 33 -12.90 -7.59 -1.72
N ARG A 34 -12.13 -6.56 -2.11
CA ARG A 34 -10.67 -6.65 -2.13
C ARG A 34 -10.06 -6.97 -0.76
N ARG A 35 -9.01 -7.77 -0.80
CA ARG A 35 -8.24 -8.20 0.38
C ARG A 35 -6.78 -8.43 0.00
N CYS A 36 -5.87 -8.33 0.97
CA CYS A 36 -4.47 -8.65 0.73
C CYS A 36 -4.28 -10.17 0.64
N ILE A 37 -3.68 -10.62 -0.44
CA ILE A 37 -3.28 -12.02 -0.66
C ILE A 37 -1.77 -12.14 -0.43
N ARG A 38 -1.37 -13.12 0.39
CA ARG A 38 0.02 -13.36 0.78
C ARG A 38 0.45 -14.82 0.57
N ARG A 39 -0.39 -15.61 -0.09
CA ARG A 39 -0.10 -16.99 -0.48
C ARG A 39 -0.43 -17.14 -1.95
N TYR A 40 0.51 -17.70 -2.70
CA TYR A 40 0.46 -17.76 -4.15
C TYR A 40 0.77 -19.17 -4.61
N THR A 41 0.21 -19.55 -5.75
CA THR A 41 0.64 -20.73 -6.51
C THR A 41 1.98 -20.44 -7.20
N ALA A 42 2.62 -21.48 -7.72
CA ALA A 42 3.82 -21.33 -8.54
C ALA A 42 3.53 -20.97 -10.01
N GLU A 43 2.25 -20.77 -10.37
CA GLU A 43 1.86 -20.44 -11.73
C GLU A 43 2.43 -19.08 -12.14
N PRO A 44 3.14 -19.02 -13.29
CA PRO A 44 3.72 -17.77 -13.77
C PRO A 44 2.67 -16.81 -14.29
N ILE A 45 2.99 -15.51 -14.26
CA ILE A 45 2.22 -14.46 -14.91
C ILE A 45 2.86 -14.22 -16.27
N SER A 46 2.07 -14.30 -17.34
CA SER A 46 2.59 -14.09 -18.70
C SER A 46 3.00 -12.64 -18.95
N ASP A 47 3.99 -12.44 -19.83
CA ASP A 47 4.43 -11.09 -20.22
C ASP A 47 3.27 -10.25 -20.78
N SER A 48 2.42 -10.86 -21.61
CA SER A 48 1.24 -10.17 -22.17
C SER A 48 0.24 -9.71 -21.10
N MET A 49 0.06 -10.49 -20.04
CA MET A 49 -0.77 -10.07 -18.88
C MET A 49 -0.09 -8.94 -18.12
N MET A 50 1.23 -9.04 -17.89
CA MET A 50 1.99 -7.98 -17.22
C MET A 50 1.93 -6.66 -18.01
N ASP A 51 2.05 -6.69 -19.32
CA ASP A 51 1.93 -5.51 -20.18
C ASP A 51 0.57 -4.82 -20.03
N VAL A 52 -0.51 -5.59 -19.97
CA VAL A 52 -1.86 -5.04 -19.72
C VAL A 52 -1.96 -4.41 -18.33
N LEU A 53 -1.44 -5.08 -17.29
CA LEU A 53 -1.44 -4.56 -15.93
C LEU A 53 -0.64 -3.25 -15.82
N LEU A 54 0.52 -3.17 -16.46
CA LEU A 54 1.35 -1.97 -16.49
C LEU A 54 0.65 -0.83 -17.26
N ALA A 55 -0.04 -1.12 -18.36
CA ALA A 55 -0.83 -0.11 -19.07
C ALA A 55 -1.99 0.42 -18.21
N CYS A 56 -2.68 -0.45 -17.47
CA CYS A 56 -3.69 -0.04 -16.49
C CYS A 56 -3.10 0.84 -15.38
N ALA A 57 -1.93 0.49 -14.85
CA ALA A 57 -1.24 1.30 -13.88
C ALA A 57 -0.91 2.70 -14.42
N GLN A 58 -0.40 2.79 -15.64
CA GLN A 58 -0.07 4.04 -16.31
C GLN A 58 -1.30 4.90 -16.67
N SER A 59 -2.50 4.33 -16.60
CA SER A 59 -3.77 5.08 -16.77
C SER A 59 -4.17 5.87 -15.53
N ALA A 60 -3.41 5.77 -14.42
CA ALA A 60 -3.65 6.57 -13.23
C ALA A 60 -3.51 8.07 -13.50
N PRO A 61 -4.32 8.93 -12.83
CA PRO A 61 -4.10 10.37 -12.90
C PRO A 61 -2.78 10.74 -12.24
N THR A 62 -2.08 11.75 -12.79
CA THR A 62 -0.85 12.29 -12.22
C THR A 62 -0.91 13.81 -12.15
N LYS A 63 -0.14 14.41 -11.21
CA LYS A 63 -0.05 15.86 -11.08
C LYS A 63 0.38 16.50 -12.40
N SER A 64 -0.48 17.31 -13.01
CA SER A 64 -0.20 18.04 -14.27
C SER A 64 0.39 17.17 -15.40
N ASN A 65 0.08 15.89 -15.40
CA ASN A 65 0.66 14.90 -16.32
C ASN A 65 2.20 14.80 -16.27
N LEU A 66 2.80 15.10 -15.10
CA LEU A 66 4.26 15.03 -14.93
C LEU A 66 4.77 13.60 -14.81
N GLN A 67 3.89 12.65 -14.47
CA GLN A 67 4.18 11.22 -14.40
C GLN A 67 5.44 10.91 -13.56
N GLN A 68 5.47 11.46 -12.34
CA GLN A 68 6.64 11.44 -11.45
C GLN A 68 6.77 10.11 -10.68
N TYR A 69 6.69 9.01 -11.40
CA TYR A 69 6.82 7.65 -10.84
C TYR A 69 7.65 6.75 -11.74
N SER A 70 8.17 5.68 -11.16
CA SER A 70 8.79 4.56 -11.88
C SER A 70 8.32 3.23 -11.26
N ILE A 71 8.25 2.19 -12.09
CA ILE A 71 7.87 0.84 -11.68
C ILE A 71 9.03 -0.10 -12.01
N ILE A 72 9.45 -0.91 -11.03
CA ILE A 72 10.46 -1.94 -11.22
C ILE A 72 9.77 -3.27 -11.04
N VAL A 73 9.77 -4.11 -12.08
CA VAL A 73 9.21 -5.47 -12.05
C VAL A 73 10.35 -6.46 -11.85
N THR A 74 10.29 -7.25 -10.80
CA THR A 74 11.29 -8.26 -10.45
C THR A 74 10.67 -9.64 -10.56
N THR A 75 11.10 -10.41 -11.56
CA THR A 75 10.74 -11.82 -11.80
C THR A 75 11.90 -12.77 -11.52
N ASP A 76 13.13 -12.26 -11.57
CA ASP A 76 14.34 -13.01 -11.24
C ASP A 76 14.29 -13.52 -9.80
N GLU A 77 14.46 -14.81 -9.62
CA GLU A 77 14.31 -15.48 -8.32
C GLU A 77 15.41 -15.07 -7.34
N ASP A 78 16.66 -15.01 -7.79
CA ASP A 78 17.78 -14.68 -6.91
C ASP A 78 17.68 -13.23 -6.41
N LEU A 79 17.32 -12.31 -7.29
CA LEU A 79 17.08 -10.91 -6.92
C LEU A 79 15.89 -10.79 -5.97
N ARG A 80 14.78 -11.48 -6.25
CA ARG A 80 13.59 -11.48 -5.41
C ARG A 80 13.91 -12.04 -4.01
N MET A 81 14.67 -13.13 -3.92
CA MET A 81 15.13 -13.70 -2.63
C MET A 81 16.01 -12.72 -1.88
N LYS A 82 16.95 -12.04 -2.55
CA LYS A 82 17.78 -10.99 -1.95
C LYS A 82 16.92 -9.85 -1.37
N LEU A 83 15.91 -9.39 -2.11
CA LEU A 83 14.98 -8.37 -1.63
C LEU A 83 14.14 -8.87 -0.44
N ALA A 84 13.73 -10.14 -0.44
CA ALA A 84 12.98 -10.73 0.67
C ALA A 84 13.82 -10.83 1.96
N ASP A 85 15.11 -11.13 1.85
CA ASP A 85 16.02 -11.17 3.00
C ASP A 85 16.29 -9.77 3.61
N LEU A 86 16.15 -8.72 2.82
CA LEU A 86 16.13 -7.34 3.32
C LEU A 86 14.84 -6.99 4.08
N ASN A 87 13.79 -7.81 3.95
CA ASN A 87 12.45 -7.60 4.52
C ASN A 87 11.97 -8.85 5.29
N PRO A 88 12.66 -9.27 6.35
CA PRO A 88 12.45 -10.59 6.99
C PRO A 88 11.04 -10.80 7.54
N ASP A 89 10.36 -9.74 7.98
CA ASP A 89 8.99 -9.81 8.52
C ASP A 89 7.91 -9.95 7.43
N THR A 90 8.31 -9.97 6.15
CA THR A 90 7.40 -10.16 5.01
C THR A 90 7.70 -11.47 4.28
N GLY A 91 7.69 -12.58 5.00
CA GLY A 91 8.05 -13.92 4.49
C GLY A 91 7.37 -14.32 3.17
N HIS A 92 6.19 -13.78 2.88
CA HIS A 92 5.47 -14.03 1.63
C HIS A 92 6.17 -13.46 0.38
N MET A 93 7.13 -12.55 0.51
CA MET A 93 7.98 -12.11 -0.60
C MET A 93 8.81 -13.27 -1.20
N LYS A 94 9.16 -14.26 -0.38
CA LYS A 94 9.95 -15.43 -0.84
C LYS A 94 9.17 -16.34 -1.78
N TYR A 95 7.85 -16.29 -1.73
CA TYR A 95 6.97 -17.22 -2.44
C TYR A 95 6.12 -16.57 -3.53
N CYS A 96 6.19 -15.24 -3.72
CA CYS A 96 5.46 -14.61 -4.80
C CYS A 96 6.20 -14.82 -6.13
N PRO A 97 5.50 -15.10 -7.24
CA PRO A 97 6.15 -15.23 -8.55
C PRO A 97 6.72 -13.91 -9.08
N VAL A 98 6.10 -12.79 -8.71
CA VAL A 98 6.52 -11.45 -9.12
C VAL A 98 6.53 -10.51 -7.93
N PHE A 99 7.59 -9.69 -7.83
CA PHE A 99 7.68 -8.59 -6.90
C PHE A 99 7.80 -7.26 -7.67
N ILE A 100 6.99 -6.28 -7.30
CA ILE A 100 6.97 -4.99 -7.99
C ILE A 100 7.33 -3.90 -6.99
N THR A 101 8.21 -2.97 -7.39
CA THR A 101 8.56 -1.80 -6.60
C THR A 101 8.02 -0.55 -7.27
N PHE A 102 7.19 0.20 -6.57
CA PHE A 102 6.67 1.50 -7.00
C PHE A 102 7.53 2.61 -6.39
N CYS A 103 8.04 3.49 -7.24
CA CYS A 103 8.97 4.54 -6.87
C CYS A 103 8.40 5.92 -7.17
N ALA A 104 8.60 6.88 -6.25
CA ALA A 104 8.59 8.30 -6.58
C ALA A 104 9.82 8.62 -7.42
N ASP A 105 9.66 9.28 -8.56
CA ASP A 105 10.74 9.57 -9.53
C ASP A 105 10.75 11.05 -9.90
N MET A 106 11.62 11.81 -9.25
CA MET A 106 11.88 13.21 -9.59
C MET A 106 13.04 13.35 -10.58
N ARG A 107 13.85 12.31 -10.76
CA ARG A 107 15.01 12.29 -11.65
C ARG A 107 14.63 12.55 -13.11
N ARG A 108 13.55 11.95 -13.61
CA ARG A 108 13.08 12.14 -14.97
C ARG A 108 12.70 13.60 -15.24
N ALA A 109 11.95 14.22 -14.32
CA ALA A 109 11.56 15.62 -14.40
C ALA A 109 12.79 16.55 -14.41
N LYS A 110 13.75 16.31 -13.52
CA LYS A 110 15.03 17.04 -13.50
C LYS A 110 15.75 16.96 -14.85
N ARG A 111 15.95 15.74 -15.37
CA ARG A 111 16.63 15.54 -16.67
C ARG A 111 15.92 16.25 -17.83
N LEU A 112 14.58 16.24 -17.87
CA LEU A 112 13.79 16.91 -18.89
C LEU A 112 13.93 18.43 -18.80
N THR A 113 13.94 19.00 -17.59
CA THR A 113 14.12 20.42 -17.33
C THR A 113 15.49 20.89 -17.82
N GLU A 114 16.55 20.21 -17.39
CA GLU A 114 17.94 20.51 -17.76
C GLU A 114 18.17 20.34 -19.27
N ARG A 115 17.63 19.28 -19.88
CA ARG A 115 17.72 19.03 -21.34
C ARG A 115 17.13 20.18 -22.17
N ASN A 116 16.12 20.86 -21.66
CA ASN A 116 15.46 21.98 -22.32
C ASN A 116 16.10 23.34 -21.95
N GLY A 117 17.24 23.34 -21.23
CA GLY A 117 18.00 24.54 -20.89
C GLY A 117 17.41 25.34 -19.72
N PHE A 118 16.57 24.72 -18.88
CA PHE A 118 16.01 25.35 -17.69
C PHE A 118 16.65 24.82 -16.42
N ASP A 119 16.67 25.64 -15.37
CA ASP A 119 17.07 25.21 -14.02
C ASP A 119 15.95 24.40 -13.37
N TYR A 120 16.30 23.26 -12.75
CA TYR A 120 15.36 22.47 -11.97
C TYR A 120 15.16 23.06 -10.57
N ALA A 121 14.34 24.10 -10.48
CA ALA A 121 14.10 24.84 -9.23
C ALA A 121 13.06 24.17 -8.30
N SER A 122 12.31 23.16 -8.79
CA SER A 122 11.23 22.52 -8.04
C SER A 122 11.66 21.23 -7.32
N ASN A 123 12.93 21.15 -6.88
CA ASN A 123 13.37 20.06 -6.00
C ASN A 123 13.04 20.44 -4.54
N ASN A 124 11.83 20.18 -4.10
CA ASN A 124 11.32 20.57 -2.79
C ASN A 124 10.32 19.52 -2.24
N MET A 125 9.88 19.72 -1.00
CA MET A 125 8.92 18.82 -0.32
C MET A 125 7.60 18.67 -1.10
N ASP A 126 7.05 19.72 -1.71
CA ASP A 126 5.81 19.62 -2.49
C ASP A 126 5.97 18.69 -3.70
N THR A 127 7.08 18.80 -4.42
CA THR A 127 7.36 17.91 -5.56
C THR A 127 7.60 16.47 -5.12
N PHE A 128 8.26 16.24 -3.98
CA PHE A 128 8.40 14.92 -3.39
C PHE A 128 7.03 14.33 -3.02
N LEU A 129 6.14 15.12 -2.40
CA LEU A 129 4.78 14.71 -2.07
C LEU A 129 3.99 14.35 -3.33
N ASN A 130 4.03 15.19 -4.37
CA ASN A 130 3.37 14.94 -5.64
C ASN A 130 3.85 13.63 -6.28
N ALA A 131 5.16 13.39 -6.32
CA ALA A 131 5.72 12.15 -6.86
C ALA A 131 5.29 10.90 -6.05
N THR A 132 5.20 11.04 -4.72
CA THR A 132 4.73 9.98 -3.84
C THR A 132 3.24 9.68 -4.09
N VAL A 133 2.41 10.71 -4.25
CA VAL A 133 0.97 10.56 -4.59
C VAL A 133 0.80 9.92 -5.96
N ASP A 134 1.53 10.40 -6.99
CA ASP A 134 1.49 9.81 -8.34
C ASP A 134 1.80 8.30 -8.28
N ALA A 135 2.88 7.91 -7.61
CA ALA A 135 3.28 6.50 -7.50
C ALA A 135 2.26 5.66 -6.70
N ALA A 136 1.60 6.22 -5.69
CA ALA A 136 0.56 5.54 -4.92
C ALA A 136 -0.72 5.32 -5.76
N LEU A 137 -1.13 6.30 -6.56
CA LEU A 137 -2.27 6.18 -7.48
C LEU A 137 -2.01 5.13 -8.56
N VAL A 138 -0.80 5.12 -9.13
CA VAL A 138 -0.34 4.13 -10.10
C VAL A 138 -0.37 2.72 -9.50
N MET A 139 0.13 2.54 -8.28
CA MET A 139 0.06 1.27 -7.56
C MET A 139 -1.38 0.82 -7.32
N GLN A 140 -2.30 1.72 -6.96
CA GLN A 140 -3.70 1.36 -6.75
C GLN A 140 -4.39 0.95 -8.06
N CYS A 141 -4.13 1.64 -9.17
CA CYS A 141 -4.65 1.23 -10.49
C CYS A 141 -4.12 -0.15 -10.88
N PHE A 142 -2.83 -0.42 -10.65
CA PHE A 142 -2.24 -1.74 -10.86
C PHE A 142 -2.95 -2.82 -10.04
N ILE A 143 -3.14 -2.59 -8.72
CA ILE A 143 -3.81 -3.53 -7.82
C ILE A 143 -5.23 -3.83 -8.31
N SER A 144 -6.00 -2.80 -8.66
CA SER A 144 -7.37 -2.95 -9.14
C SER A 144 -7.44 -3.79 -10.42
N ALA A 145 -6.53 -3.55 -11.36
CA ALA A 145 -6.43 -4.32 -12.60
C ALA A 145 -6.05 -5.78 -12.32
N ALA A 146 -5.03 -6.01 -11.48
CA ALA A 146 -4.55 -7.34 -11.13
C ALA A 146 -5.66 -8.18 -10.44
N GLU A 147 -6.33 -7.60 -9.46
CA GLU A 147 -7.46 -8.25 -8.77
C GLU A 147 -8.64 -8.52 -9.72
N SER A 148 -8.91 -7.63 -10.71
CA SER A 148 -9.92 -7.85 -11.76
C SER A 148 -9.59 -9.01 -12.69
N MET A 149 -8.30 -9.33 -12.83
CA MET A 149 -7.82 -10.45 -13.63
C MET A 149 -7.63 -11.74 -12.80
N GLY A 150 -8.09 -11.75 -11.55
CA GLY A 150 -8.02 -12.91 -10.65
C GLY A 150 -6.68 -13.08 -9.92
N LEU A 151 -5.77 -12.13 -10.05
CA LEU A 151 -4.49 -12.15 -9.32
C LEU A 151 -4.67 -11.64 -7.88
N GLY A 152 -3.78 -12.07 -7.00
CA GLY A 152 -3.69 -11.61 -5.63
C GLY A 152 -2.51 -10.66 -5.42
N CYS A 153 -2.72 -9.64 -4.57
CA CYS A 153 -1.73 -8.62 -4.27
C CYS A 153 -1.57 -8.37 -2.77
N ALA A 154 -0.35 -8.07 -2.32
CA ALA A 154 -0.09 -7.54 -0.99
C ALA A 154 0.94 -6.39 -1.02
N PRO A 155 0.52 -5.14 -0.73
CA PRO A 155 1.42 -4.01 -0.58
C PRO A 155 2.37 -4.16 0.63
N ILE A 156 3.63 -3.75 0.47
CA ILE A 156 4.69 -3.87 1.46
C ILE A 156 5.37 -2.52 1.68
N SER A 157 5.28 -1.98 2.90
CA SER A 157 5.98 -0.74 3.29
C SER A 157 7.39 -0.99 3.81
N GLN A 158 7.72 -2.22 4.19
CA GLN A 158 9.00 -2.60 4.80
C GLN A 158 10.19 -2.44 3.85
N VAL A 159 9.98 -2.31 2.55
CA VAL A 159 11.02 -1.92 1.57
C VAL A 159 11.78 -0.64 1.98
N ARG A 160 11.18 0.16 2.88
CA ARG A 160 11.79 1.36 3.44
C ARG A 160 12.55 1.15 4.76
N ASN A 161 12.64 -0.08 5.28
CA ASN A 161 13.34 -0.33 6.54
C ASN A 161 14.87 -0.36 6.36
N ARG A 162 15.35 -0.97 5.26
CA ARG A 162 16.76 -1.04 4.88
C ARG A 162 16.94 -0.37 3.51
N MET A 163 16.67 0.94 3.46
CA MET A 163 16.54 1.70 2.22
C MET A 163 17.79 1.69 1.36
N GLU A 164 18.97 1.84 1.97
CA GLU A 164 20.25 1.91 1.24
C GLU A 164 20.53 0.57 0.54
N GLU A 165 20.36 -0.54 1.25
CA GLU A 165 20.59 -1.87 0.69
C GLU A 165 19.51 -2.25 -0.32
N PHE A 166 18.27 -1.84 -0.08
CA PHE A 166 17.17 -2.11 -1.01
C PHE A 166 17.37 -1.33 -2.32
N CYS A 167 17.72 -0.04 -2.24
CA CYS A 167 18.03 0.77 -3.42
C CYS A 167 19.26 0.24 -4.18
N ALA A 168 20.30 -0.17 -3.46
CA ALA A 168 21.50 -0.74 -4.07
C ALA A 168 21.21 -2.10 -4.76
N ALA A 169 20.29 -2.91 -4.20
CA ALA A 169 19.94 -4.20 -4.81
C ALA A 169 19.17 -4.05 -6.13
N LEU A 170 18.48 -2.94 -6.33
CA LEU A 170 17.69 -2.63 -7.53
C LEU A 170 18.33 -1.55 -8.42
N ASP A 171 19.57 -1.16 -8.15
CA ASP A 171 20.27 -0.06 -8.86
C ASP A 171 19.42 1.22 -8.97
N ILE A 172 18.66 1.54 -7.90
CA ILE A 172 17.83 2.74 -7.86
C ILE A 172 18.70 3.97 -7.76
N PRO A 173 18.66 4.88 -8.76
CA PRO A 173 19.53 6.04 -8.80
C PRO A 173 19.05 7.17 -7.88
N GLU A 174 19.95 8.15 -7.67
CA GLU A 174 19.62 9.43 -7.03
C GLU A 174 18.39 10.09 -7.69
N GLY A 175 17.52 10.69 -6.88
CA GLY A 175 16.26 11.32 -7.32
C GLY A 175 15.11 10.33 -7.56
N VAL A 176 15.31 9.04 -7.25
CA VAL A 176 14.27 8.00 -7.27
C VAL A 176 14.20 7.34 -5.89
N PHE A 177 12.98 7.11 -5.40
CA PHE A 177 12.77 6.56 -4.07
C PHE A 177 11.64 5.51 -4.06
N PRO A 178 11.87 4.28 -3.51
CA PRO A 178 10.85 3.26 -3.41
C PRO A 178 9.80 3.64 -2.34
N ILE A 179 8.56 3.87 -2.75
CA ILE A 179 7.47 4.19 -1.81
C ILE A 179 6.85 2.93 -1.21
N ALA A 180 6.68 1.89 -2.02
CA ALA A 180 6.14 0.60 -1.62
C ALA A 180 6.57 -0.52 -2.55
N GLY A 181 6.64 -1.74 -2.01
CA GLY A 181 6.66 -2.97 -2.76
C GLY A 181 5.26 -3.56 -2.90
N LEU A 182 5.11 -4.49 -3.84
CA LEU A 182 3.89 -5.27 -4.05
C LEU A 182 4.27 -6.69 -4.42
N THR A 183 3.79 -7.67 -3.67
CA THR A 183 3.83 -9.06 -4.11
C THR A 183 2.62 -9.34 -4.99
N LEU A 184 2.81 -10.10 -6.05
CA LEU A 184 1.81 -10.42 -7.07
C LEU A 184 1.90 -11.90 -7.44
N GLY A 185 0.76 -12.56 -7.61
CA GLY A 185 0.67 -13.95 -8.05
C GLY A 185 -0.76 -14.47 -8.10
N TRP A 186 -0.94 -15.69 -8.58
CA TRP A 186 -2.21 -16.39 -8.52
C TRP A 186 -2.48 -16.81 -7.07
N PRO A 187 -3.65 -16.47 -6.50
CA PRO A 187 -3.93 -16.74 -5.09
C PRO A 187 -4.04 -18.25 -4.81
N ASP A 188 -3.34 -18.72 -3.76
CA ASP A 188 -3.49 -20.06 -3.16
C ASP A 188 -4.34 -20.03 -1.88
N TRP A 189 -5.05 -18.96 -1.68
CA TRP A 189 -5.92 -18.74 -0.52
C TRP A 189 -6.82 -17.54 -0.76
N GLU A 190 -8.06 -17.62 -0.31
CA GLU A 190 -9.03 -16.52 -0.51
C GLU A 190 -8.69 -15.22 0.22
N GLY A 191 -7.79 -15.26 1.18
CA GLY A 191 -7.47 -14.09 2.00
C GLY A 191 -8.57 -13.79 3.02
N ARG A 192 -8.26 -12.85 3.92
CA ARG A 192 -9.21 -12.36 4.91
C ARG A 192 -9.53 -10.88 4.66
N MET A 193 -10.81 -10.57 4.63
CA MET A 193 -11.27 -9.18 4.59
C MET A 193 -11.11 -8.57 5.99
N ASN A 194 -10.39 -7.46 6.09
CA ASN A 194 -10.34 -6.68 7.32
C ASN A 194 -11.39 -5.57 7.26
N ALA A 195 -12.26 -5.52 8.27
CA ALA A 195 -13.19 -4.42 8.44
C ALA A 195 -12.44 -3.08 8.49
N ARG A 196 -13.07 -2.04 8.00
CA ARG A 196 -12.59 -0.65 8.06
C ARG A 196 -13.33 0.10 9.16
N LEU A 197 -12.70 1.18 9.63
CA LEU A 197 -13.40 2.17 10.44
C LEU A 197 -14.68 2.61 9.72
N PRO A 198 -15.78 2.89 10.45
CA PRO A 198 -16.99 3.43 9.83
C PRO A 198 -16.71 4.77 9.14
N GLN A 199 -17.53 5.11 8.15
CA GLN A 199 -17.35 6.35 7.38
C GLN A 199 -17.31 7.59 8.29
N SER A 200 -18.07 7.60 9.37
CA SER A 200 -18.09 8.71 10.34
C SER A 200 -16.73 9.02 10.98
N ALA A 201 -15.79 8.07 10.96
CA ALA A 201 -14.43 8.30 11.45
C ALA A 201 -13.50 8.98 10.44
N VAL A 202 -13.81 8.95 9.15
CA VAL A 202 -12.88 9.34 8.07
C VAL A 202 -13.51 10.23 7.00
N VAL A 203 -14.83 10.38 7.02
CA VAL A 203 -15.57 11.20 6.05
C VAL A 203 -16.20 12.40 6.78
N HIS A 204 -15.68 13.57 6.54
CA HIS A 204 -16.19 14.82 7.05
C HIS A 204 -16.97 15.53 5.94
N ARG A 205 -18.12 16.15 6.28
CA ARG A 205 -18.93 16.89 5.32
C ARG A 205 -18.73 18.38 5.55
N GLU A 206 -18.45 19.12 4.48
CA GLU A 206 -18.19 20.56 4.45
C GLU A 206 -16.93 20.97 5.24
N LYS A 207 -16.76 20.50 6.47
CA LYS A 207 -15.63 20.84 7.35
C LYS A 207 -15.13 19.59 8.07
N TYR A 208 -13.86 19.61 8.45
CA TYR A 208 -13.27 18.61 9.31
C TYR A 208 -13.90 18.71 10.71
N ASP A 209 -14.36 17.57 11.23
CA ASP A 209 -14.91 17.44 12.58
C ASP A 209 -14.62 16.03 13.11
N ASP A 210 -13.85 15.92 14.16
CA ASP A 210 -13.49 14.67 14.85
C ASP A 210 -14.00 14.61 16.29
N SER A 211 -14.96 15.47 16.66
CA SER A 211 -15.47 15.59 18.04
C SER A 211 -16.07 14.29 18.61
N GLY A 212 -16.51 13.36 17.76
CA GLY A 212 -17.06 12.05 18.15
C GLY A 212 -16.14 10.87 17.88
N ILE A 213 -14.85 11.09 17.58
CA ILE A 213 -13.95 10.04 17.12
C ILE A 213 -13.73 8.93 18.16
N ASP A 214 -13.65 9.26 19.43
CA ASP A 214 -13.38 8.30 20.50
C ASP A 214 -14.52 7.26 20.61
N ASP A 215 -15.78 7.71 20.63
CA ASP A 215 -16.95 6.81 20.67
C ASP A 215 -17.01 5.88 19.43
N VAL A 216 -16.64 6.41 18.27
CA VAL A 216 -16.61 5.64 17.02
C VAL A 216 -15.52 4.58 17.05
N VAL A 217 -14.36 4.92 17.59
CA VAL A 217 -13.22 3.99 17.76
C VAL A 217 -13.54 2.91 18.78
N ASP A 218 -14.15 3.26 19.92
CA ASP A 218 -14.56 2.31 20.95
C ASP A 218 -15.56 1.29 20.39
N GLY A 219 -16.53 1.75 19.62
CA GLY A 219 -17.49 0.86 18.93
C GLY A 219 -16.82 -0.06 17.91
N TYR A 220 -15.84 0.42 17.18
CA TYR A 220 -15.06 -0.38 16.24
C TYR A 220 -14.17 -1.41 16.94
N ASP A 221 -13.54 -1.03 18.06
CA ASP A 221 -12.72 -1.92 18.88
C ASP A 221 -13.54 -3.07 19.45
N ALA A 222 -14.72 -2.75 20.03
CA ALA A 222 -15.64 -3.77 20.53
C ALA A 222 -16.04 -4.77 19.44
N GLN A 223 -16.46 -4.27 18.26
CA GLN A 223 -16.79 -5.11 17.11
C GLN A 223 -15.61 -5.99 16.67
N ARG A 224 -14.40 -5.46 16.65
CA ARG A 224 -13.22 -6.22 16.24
C ARG A 224 -12.81 -7.30 17.24
N LEU A 225 -12.94 -7.05 18.52
CA LEU A 225 -12.68 -8.08 19.54
C LEU A 225 -13.59 -9.30 19.34
N GLU A 226 -14.84 -9.10 18.94
CA GLU A 226 -15.78 -10.19 18.67
C GLU A 226 -15.50 -10.91 17.34
N THR A 227 -15.21 -10.16 16.27
CA THR A 227 -15.18 -10.72 14.91
C THR A 227 -13.78 -11.07 14.42
N ASN A 228 -12.75 -10.38 14.91
CA ASN A 228 -11.37 -10.49 14.46
C ASN A 228 -10.36 -10.05 15.53
N PRO A 229 -10.30 -10.74 16.68
CA PRO A 229 -9.37 -10.40 17.75
C PRO A 229 -7.91 -10.46 17.27
N ILE A 230 -7.07 -9.63 17.85
CA ILE A 230 -5.64 -9.60 17.55
C ILE A 230 -4.96 -10.68 18.41
N SER A 231 -4.40 -11.70 17.74
CA SER A 231 -3.62 -12.75 18.41
C SER A 231 -2.35 -12.18 19.08
N ALA A 232 -1.80 -12.89 20.04
CA ALA A 232 -0.55 -12.50 20.70
C ALA A 232 0.57 -12.17 19.69
N ASP A 233 0.74 -13.00 18.66
CA ASP A 233 1.73 -12.79 17.59
C ASP A 233 1.42 -11.59 16.68
N GLY A 234 0.18 -11.12 16.68
CA GLY A 234 -0.25 -9.94 15.91
C GLY A 234 -0.08 -8.61 16.66
N GLN A 235 0.23 -8.67 17.96
CA GLN A 235 0.39 -7.49 18.79
C GLN A 235 1.76 -6.82 18.56
N ARG A 236 1.75 -5.49 18.55
CA ARG A 236 2.96 -4.69 18.34
C ARG A 236 3.73 -4.48 19.64
N HIS A 237 5.06 -4.51 19.52
CA HIS A 237 6.00 -4.18 20.59
C HIS A 237 5.70 -4.89 21.93
N THR A 238 5.46 -6.20 21.85
CA THR A 238 5.20 -7.03 23.04
C THR A 238 6.41 -7.13 23.97
N ASP A 239 7.62 -6.90 23.48
CA ASP A 239 8.85 -6.75 24.24
C ASP A 239 8.81 -5.53 25.16
N LYS A 240 8.13 -4.45 24.76
CA LYS A 240 8.00 -3.19 25.50
C LYS A 240 6.74 -3.14 26.37
N TYR A 241 5.61 -3.63 25.84
CA TYR A 241 4.29 -3.45 26.46
C TYR A 241 3.69 -4.74 27.04
N GLY A 242 4.34 -5.88 26.84
CA GLY A 242 3.77 -7.18 27.17
C GLY A 242 2.64 -7.59 26.22
N VAL A 243 2.11 -8.79 26.43
CA VAL A 243 0.95 -9.31 25.71
C VAL A 243 -0.32 -8.87 26.44
N SER A 244 -1.26 -8.24 25.74
CA SER A 244 -2.59 -7.89 26.25
C SER A 244 -3.56 -9.04 25.96
N GLU A 245 -4.40 -9.42 26.92
CA GLU A 245 -5.41 -10.47 26.73
C GLU A 245 -6.49 -10.05 25.72
N ASN A 246 -6.88 -8.78 25.74
CA ASN A 246 -7.92 -8.19 24.89
C ASN A 246 -7.37 -7.01 24.09
N CYS A 247 -6.28 -7.24 23.36
CA CYS A 247 -5.65 -6.18 22.58
C CYS A 247 -6.60 -5.65 21.50
N THR A 248 -7.06 -4.41 21.66
CA THR A 248 -7.93 -3.74 20.69
C THR A 248 -7.13 -3.27 19.48
N TRP A 249 -7.84 -2.89 18.41
CA TRP A 249 -7.20 -2.28 17.23
C TRP A 249 -6.55 -0.95 17.60
N SER A 250 -7.22 -0.09 18.36
CA SER A 250 -6.69 1.22 18.76
C SER A 250 -5.46 1.07 19.65
N GLU A 251 -5.48 0.13 20.62
CA GLU A 251 -4.30 -0.19 21.43
C GLU A 251 -3.12 -0.63 20.56
N ASN A 252 -3.36 -1.53 19.59
CA ASN A 252 -2.29 -2.03 18.72
C ASN A 252 -1.72 -0.94 17.79
N VAL A 253 -2.57 -0.03 17.31
CA VAL A 253 -2.14 1.18 16.57
C VAL A 253 -1.30 2.10 17.46
N ALA A 254 -1.76 2.37 18.69
CA ALA A 254 -1.02 3.19 19.64
C ALA A 254 0.35 2.59 19.98
N ARG A 255 0.43 1.28 20.20
CA ARG A 255 1.68 0.55 20.41
C ARG A 255 2.64 0.74 19.23
N GLN A 256 2.16 0.55 18.00
CA GLN A 256 2.96 0.71 16.79
C GLN A 256 3.51 2.13 16.64
N LEU A 257 2.67 3.15 16.86
CA LEU A 257 3.04 4.56 16.67
C LEU A 257 3.87 5.13 17.85
N SER A 258 3.91 4.44 18.99
CA SER A 258 4.71 4.85 20.16
C SER A 258 6.20 4.52 20.03
N VAL A 259 6.61 3.83 18.98
CA VAL A 259 7.99 3.52 18.67
C VAL A 259 8.35 4.11 17.32
N THR A 260 9.43 4.88 17.27
CA THR A 260 9.86 5.53 16.03
C THR A 260 10.35 4.49 15.04
N GLU A 261 9.68 4.38 13.91
CA GLU A 261 10.15 3.61 12.76
C GLU A 261 10.93 4.54 11.80
N ARG A 262 11.98 4.02 11.18
CA ARG A 262 12.71 4.71 10.09
C ARG A 262 13.18 6.11 10.45
N ALA A 263 13.78 6.28 11.63
CA ALA A 263 14.27 7.59 12.11
C ALA A 263 15.22 8.31 11.12
N GLY A 264 16.05 7.55 10.37
CA GLY A 264 16.96 8.07 9.34
C GLY A 264 16.32 8.36 7.98
N PHE A 265 14.98 8.29 7.84
CA PHE A 265 14.32 8.41 6.54
C PHE A 265 14.57 9.76 5.84
N ARG A 266 14.49 10.87 6.56
CA ARG A 266 14.77 12.20 6.02
C ARG A 266 16.20 12.31 5.53
N ASP A 267 17.16 11.84 6.33
CA ASP A 267 18.59 11.93 6.01
C ASP A 267 18.93 11.10 4.78
N PHE A 268 18.32 9.92 4.66
CA PHE A 268 18.42 9.10 3.47
C PHE A 268 17.91 9.83 2.22
N LEU A 269 16.74 10.47 2.27
CA LEU A 269 16.18 11.21 1.14
C LEU A 269 17.09 12.36 0.72
N VAL A 270 17.57 13.16 1.67
CA VAL A 270 18.49 14.28 1.40
C VAL A 270 19.79 13.78 0.75
N LYS A 271 20.39 12.69 1.29
CA LYS A 271 21.58 12.06 0.71
C LYS A 271 21.35 11.57 -0.73
N ASN A 272 20.11 11.19 -1.07
CA ASN A 272 19.73 10.71 -2.39
C ASN A 272 19.11 11.81 -3.29
N GLY A 273 19.44 13.07 -3.03
CA GLY A 273 19.17 14.18 -3.94
C GLY A 273 17.79 14.80 -3.82
N PHE A 274 17.00 14.46 -2.77
CA PHE A 274 15.74 15.12 -2.49
C PHE A 274 15.98 16.33 -1.58
N ASP A 275 15.70 17.52 -2.08
CA ASP A 275 15.61 18.70 -1.23
C ASP A 275 14.22 18.75 -0.59
N LEU A 276 14.19 18.69 0.73
CA LEU A 276 12.95 18.66 1.51
C LEU A 276 12.69 20.00 2.21
N ALA A 277 13.32 21.08 1.73
CA ALA A 277 13.08 22.42 2.22
C ALA A 277 11.69 22.95 1.79
#